data_0dea48281e270918702af87820f8d625
#
_entry.id   0dea48281e270918702af87820f8d625
#
_cell.length_a   1.000
_cell.length_b   1.000
_cell.length_c   1.000
_cell.angle_alpha   90.00
_cell.angle_beta   90.00
_cell.angle_gamma   90.00
#
_symmetry.space_group_name_H-M   'P 1'
#
loop_
_entity.id
_entity.type
_entity.pdbx_description
1 polymer ?
#
loop_
_entity_poly.entity_id
_entity_poly.type
_entity_poly.pdbx_seq_one_letter_code
_entity_poly.pdbx_strand_id
1 'polypeptide(L)'
;MKNISFWLLALSSWLLLSCVDIEERDDTATGNFEALWTILDEHYCFFDYKQKEYGLDWNEVHEKYKVRVNDNMSSTQLFEVLCDMLGELRDGHVNLSSSMDYGRYWKWQESYPYNYSDSLIRRYLGTDYKIASGLRYRVLDDNIGYIRCASFESGIGEGNLDEVLSYLLLCRGLIIDIRGNGGGDLTTAERLAGRFVQEKTLVGYMQHKTGTGHNDFSEMKEIYLEPSSNVRWHKKVCVLTNRSVYSAANAFAVWMHCLPNVTLVGDHTGGGSGLPMSNSLPNGWSVRFSACPMYDANKQQTEFGIDPDMKVDLTNDITIGSYRDDIIEAARELLVK
;
A
#
# COMPACT_ATOMS: atom_id res chain seq x y z
N MET A 1 26.54 -42.99 54.30
CA MET A 1 26.58 -43.44 52.91
C MET A 1 25.16 -43.33 52.39
N LYS A 2 24.87 -42.26 51.64
CA LYS A 2 23.52 -41.93 51.17
C LYS A 2 23.43 -42.25 49.69
N ASN A 3 22.52 -43.11 49.32
CA ASN A 3 22.19 -43.45 47.94
C ASN A 3 21.47 -42.28 47.29
N ILE A 4 22.05 -41.69 46.26
CA ILE A 4 21.43 -40.72 45.42
C ILE A 4 20.77 -41.49 44.27
N SER A 5 19.43 -41.61 44.32
CA SER A 5 18.59 -42.11 43.23
C SER A 5 18.61 -41.07 42.11
N PHE A 6 19.15 -41.44 40.96
CA PHE A 6 19.08 -40.71 39.73
C PHE A 6 17.64 -40.90 39.16
N TRP A 7 16.79 -39.86 39.32
CA TRP A 7 15.56 -39.75 38.56
C TRP A 7 15.90 -39.10 37.22
N LEU A 8 16.01 -39.91 36.19
CA LEU A 8 16.00 -39.47 34.80
C LEU A 8 14.60 -38.92 34.52
N LEU A 9 14.46 -37.62 34.56
CA LEU A 9 13.33 -36.91 33.96
C LEU A 9 13.45 -37.09 32.44
N ALA A 10 12.70 -38.05 31.92
CA ALA A 10 12.37 -38.07 30.52
C ALA A 10 11.42 -36.88 30.24
N LEU A 11 11.99 -35.71 29.97
CA LEU A 11 11.26 -34.67 29.30
C LEU A 11 10.99 -35.18 27.88
N SER A 12 9.84 -35.80 27.70
CA SER A 12 9.25 -35.98 26.38
C SER A 12 8.98 -34.59 25.84
N SER A 13 9.92 -34.07 25.05
CA SER A 13 9.69 -32.97 24.15
C SER A 13 8.60 -33.40 23.16
N TRP A 14 7.38 -33.08 23.50
CA TRP A 14 6.33 -33.00 22.51
C TRP A 14 6.71 -31.82 21.59
N LEU A 15 7.54 -32.13 20.61
CA LEU A 15 7.59 -31.38 19.39
C LEU A 15 6.18 -31.45 18.84
N LEU A 16 5.43 -30.39 19.06
CA LEU A 16 4.28 -30.06 18.25
C LEU A 16 4.84 -29.85 16.83
N LEU A 17 5.04 -30.94 16.11
CA LEU A 17 5.00 -30.94 14.66
C LEU A 17 3.57 -30.50 14.34
N SER A 18 3.36 -29.20 14.23
CA SER A 18 2.31 -28.66 13.40
C SER A 18 2.70 -29.09 11.99
N CYS A 19 2.39 -30.33 11.65
CA CYS A 19 2.19 -30.70 10.27
C CYS A 19 0.97 -29.89 9.85
N VAL A 20 1.17 -28.72 9.29
CA VAL A 20 0.30 -28.25 8.25
C VAL A 20 0.43 -29.36 7.20
N ASP A 21 -0.61 -30.15 6.99
CA ASP A 21 -0.72 -31.04 5.84
C ASP A 21 -0.77 -30.11 4.61
N ILE A 22 0.42 -29.72 4.15
CA ILE A 22 0.57 -29.22 2.81
C ILE A 22 0.39 -30.47 1.98
N GLU A 23 -0.79 -30.62 1.36
CA GLU A 23 -0.94 -31.60 0.28
C GLU A 23 0.23 -31.31 -0.68
N GLU A 24 1.22 -32.20 -0.72
CA GLU A 24 2.32 -32.12 -1.67
C GLU A 24 1.68 -32.23 -3.06
N ARG A 25 1.42 -31.08 -3.67
CA ARG A 25 0.91 -31.04 -5.03
C ARG A 25 2.08 -31.26 -5.97
N ASP A 26 1.82 -32.03 -7.01
CA ASP A 26 2.84 -32.35 -8.03
C ASP A 26 3.28 -31.09 -8.78
N ASP A 27 4.55 -31.06 -9.19
CA ASP A 27 5.11 -30.03 -10.06
C ASP A 27 4.66 -30.25 -11.54
N THR A 28 3.36 -30.45 -11.74
CA THR A 28 2.72 -30.46 -13.04
C THR A 28 2.01 -29.13 -13.28
N ALA A 29 1.59 -28.84 -14.50
CA ALA A 29 0.82 -27.63 -14.77
C ALA A 29 -0.49 -27.62 -13.97
N THR A 30 -1.19 -28.74 -13.91
CA THR A 30 -2.42 -28.89 -13.13
C THR A 30 -2.15 -28.75 -11.62
N GLY A 31 -1.07 -29.37 -11.11
CA GLY A 31 -0.68 -29.27 -9.70
C GLY A 31 -0.37 -27.83 -9.29
N ASN A 32 0.35 -27.09 -10.10
CA ASN A 32 0.67 -25.67 -9.84
C ASN A 32 -0.56 -24.76 -9.91
N PHE A 33 -1.50 -25.01 -10.84
CA PHE A 33 -2.78 -24.30 -10.91
C PHE A 33 -3.60 -24.51 -9.64
N GLU A 34 -3.79 -25.75 -9.20
CA GLU A 34 -4.56 -26.07 -7.99
C GLU A 34 -3.86 -25.52 -6.74
N ALA A 35 -2.52 -25.56 -6.67
CA ALA A 35 -1.76 -24.97 -5.57
C ALA A 35 -1.99 -23.46 -5.50
N LEU A 36 -1.87 -22.74 -6.63
CA LEU A 36 -2.09 -21.30 -6.67
C LEU A 36 -3.50 -20.93 -6.24
N TRP A 37 -4.51 -21.62 -6.77
CA TRP A 37 -5.90 -21.37 -6.43
C TRP A 37 -6.15 -21.56 -4.93
N THR A 38 -5.67 -22.67 -4.34
CA THR A 38 -5.83 -22.98 -2.92
C THR A 38 -5.10 -21.99 -2.01
N ILE A 39 -3.85 -21.62 -2.35
CA ILE A 39 -3.10 -20.61 -1.59
C ILE A 39 -3.90 -19.31 -1.48
N LEU A 40 -4.52 -18.87 -2.57
CA LEU A 40 -5.32 -17.66 -2.51
C LEU A 40 -6.64 -17.89 -1.80
N ASP A 41 -7.34 -19.00 -2.05
CA ASP A 41 -8.60 -19.35 -1.38
C ASP A 41 -8.47 -19.29 0.13
N GLU A 42 -7.39 -19.82 0.67
CA GLU A 42 -7.14 -19.88 2.12
C GLU A 42 -6.60 -18.59 2.73
N HIS A 43 -5.84 -17.78 1.96
CA HIS A 43 -5.03 -16.71 2.55
C HIS A 43 -5.33 -15.32 2.04
N TYR A 44 -5.97 -15.16 0.88
CA TYR A 44 -6.32 -13.84 0.35
C TYR A 44 -7.43 -13.18 1.19
N CYS A 45 -7.27 -11.89 1.50
CA CYS A 45 -8.11 -11.26 2.52
C CYS A 45 -9.32 -10.48 1.98
N PHE A 46 -9.50 -10.33 0.66
CA PHE A 46 -10.53 -9.46 0.12
C PHE A 46 -11.65 -10.16 -0.67
N PHE A 47 -11.84 -11.47 -0.55
CA PHE A 47 -12.87 -12.18 -1.32
C PHE A 47 -14.27 -11.60 -1.09
N ASP A 48 -14.71 -11.49 0.16
CA ASP A 48 -16.02 -10.93 0.50
C ASP A 48 -16.20 -9.49 0.05
N TYR A 49 -15.15 -8.69 0.18
CA TYR A 49 -15.17 -7.30 -0.26
C TYR A 49 -15.35 -7.22 -1.78
N LYS A 50 -14.55 -7.96 -2.54
CA LYS A 50 -14.59 -7.97 -4.01
C LYS A 50 -15.84 -8.65 -4.57
N GLN A 51 -16.41 -9.62 -3.86
CA GLN A 51 -17.71 -10.17 -4.19
C GLN A 51 -18.81 -9.08 -4.13
N LYS A 52 -18.79 -8.24 -3.08
CA LYS A 52 -19.76 -7.14 -2.92
C LYS A 52 -19.55 -6.04 -3.96
N GLU A 53 -18.29 -5.71 -4.27
CA GLU A 53 -17.95 -4.60 -5.17
C GLU A 53 -18.22 -4.90 -6.65
N TYR A 54 -17.92 -6.12 -7.12
CA TYR A 54 -18.06 -6.47 -8.53
C TYR A 54 -18.41 -7.95 -8.81
N GLY A 55 -18.91 -8.66 -7.80
CA GLY A 55 -19.44 -10.01 -7.96
C GLY A 55 -18.38 -11.11 -8.14
N LEU A 56 -17.16 -10.92 -7.60
CA LEU A 56 -16.11 -11.95 -7.68
C LEU A 56 -16.54 -13.22 -6.94
N ASP A 57 -16.57 -14.35 -7.64
CA ASP A 57 -16.68 -15.69 -7.06
C ASP A 57 -15.43 -16.48 -7.40
N TRP A 58 -14.64 -16.83 -6.39
CA TRP A 58 -13.35 -17.50 -6.59
C TRP A 58 -13.51 -18.96 -7.08
N ASN A 59 -14.62 -19.62 -6.76
CA ASN A 59 -14.94 -20.94 -7.30
C ASN A 59 -15.32 -20.86 -8.79
N GLU A 60 -16.10 -19.86 -9.20
CA GLU A 60 -16.37 -19.64 -10.62
C GLU A 60 -15.09 -19.32 -11.41
N VAL A 61 -14.17 -18.55 -10.81
CA VAL A 61 -12.83 -18.30 -11.38
C VAL A 61 -12.05 -19.61 -11.53
N HIS A 62 -12.06 -20.51 -10.53
CA HIS A 62 -11.44 -21.83 -10.64
C HIS A 62 -11.94 -22.59 -11.86
N GLU A 63 -13.26 -22.79 -11.97
CA GLU A 63 -13.87 -23.55 -13.08
C GLU A 63 -13.60 -22.89 -14.44
N LYS A 64 -13.59 -21.57 -14.52
CA LYS A 64 -13.27 -20.82 -15.73
C LYS A 64 -11.84 -21.08 -16.24
N TYR A 65 -10.87 -21.15 -15.32
CA TYR A 65 -9.45 -21.27 -15.69
C TYR A 65 -8.97 -22.72 -15.74
N LYS A 66 -9.54 -23.63 -14.96
CA LYS A 66 -9.21 -25.06 -14.95
C LYS A 66 -9.26 -25.70 -16.33
N VAL A 67 -10.24 -25.36 -17.15
CA VAL A 67 -10.38 -25.90 -18.52
C VAL A 67 -9.29 -25.40 -19.47
N ARG A 68 -8.52 -24.37 -19.09
CA ARG A 68 -7.40 -23.83 -19.88
C ARG A 68 -6.07 -24.51 -19.55
N VAL A 69 -6.01 -25.34 -18.49
CA VAL A 69 -4.77 -25.95 -17.99
C VAL A 69 -4.72 -27.44 -18.35
N ASN A 70 -3.57 -27.92 -18.80
CA ASN A 70 -3.27 -29.34 -18.96
C ASN A 70 -1.75 -29.57 -18.86
N ASP A 71 -1.32 -30.75 -18.49
CA ASP A 71 0.08 -31.08 -18.20
C ASP A 71 1.03 -31.12 -19.42
N ASN A 72 0.52 -30.93 -20.63
CA ASN A 72 1.34 -30.78 -21.83
C ASN A 72 1.69 -29.30 -22.13
N MET A 73 1.26 -28.37 -21.31
CA MET A 73 1.56 -26.94 -21.48
C MET A 73 3.04 -26.64 -21.24
N SER A 74 3.55 -25.66 -21.99
CA SER A 74 4.84 -25.06 -21.63
C SER A 74 4.72 -24.18 -20.37
N SER A 75 5.84 -23.96 -19.67
CA SER A 75 5.89 -23.07 -18.51
C SER A 75 5.40 -21.64 -18.83
N THR A 76 5.69 -21.13 -20.04
CA THR A 76 5.20 -19.81 -20.48
C THR A 76 3.68 -19.79 -20.60
N GLN A 77 3.09 -20.81 -21.22
CA GLN A 77 1.62 -20.90 -21.35
C GLN A 77 0.94 -21.02 -19.99
N LEU A 78 1.50 -21.82 -19.07
CA LEU A 78 1.01 -21.91 -17.70
C LEU A 78 1.08 -20.56 -17.02
N PHE A 79 2.23 -19.87 -17.08
CA PHE A 79 2.42 -18.55 -16.46
C PHE A 79 1.37 -17.54 -16.92
N GLU A 80 1.09 -17.47 -18.21
CA GLU A 80 0.07 -16.58 -18.78
C GLU A 80 -1.34 -16.91 -18.23
N VAL A 81 -1.71 -18.20 -18.20
CA VAL A 81 -3.03 -18.61 -17.66
C VAL A 81 -3.16 -18.27 -16.18
N LEU A 82 -2.11 -18.50 -15.38
CA LEU A 82 -2.11 -18.16 -13.95
C LEU A 82 -2.18 -16.64 -13.74
N CYS A 83 -1.47 -15.86 -14.53
CA CYS A 83 -1.56 -14.39 -14.48
C CYS A 83 -2.95 -13.87 -14.83
N ASP A 84 -3.59 -14.45 -15.86
CA ASP A 84 -4.96 -14.12 -16.24
C ASP A 84 -5.94 -14.40 -15.08
N MET A 85 -5.80 -15.57 -14.43
CA MET A 85 -6.60 -15.93 -13.26
C MET A 85 -6.41 -14.94 -12.10
N LEU A 86 -5.17 -14.59 -11.79
CA LEU A 86 -4.86 -13.61 -10.75
C LEU A 86 -5.41 -12.21 -11.09
N GLY A 87 -5.50 -11.87 -12.36
CA GLY A 87 -6.06 -10.60 -12.84
C GLY A 87 -7.53 -10.39 -12.47
N GLU A 88 -8.29 -11.46 -12.25
CA GLU A 88 -9.69 -11.37 -11.79
C GLU A 88 -9.81 -10.71 -10.41
N LEU A 89 -8.76 -10.79 -9.59
CA LEU A 89 -8.73 -10.19 -8.26
C LEU A 89 -8.63 -8.66 -8.28
N ARG A 90 -8.24 -8.03 -9.39
CA ARG A 90 -8.07 -6.57 -9.52
C ARG A 90 -7.31 -5.95 -8.34
N ASP A 91 -6.17 -6.55 -7.99
CA ASP A 91 -5.36 -6.17 -6.84
C ASP A 91 -3.89 -6.02 -7.24
N GLY A 92 -3.34 -4.82 -7.08
CA GLY A 92 -1.94 -4.53 -7.43
C GLY A 92 -0.91 -5.22 -6.54
N HIS A 93 -1.31 -5.73 -5.37
CA HIS A 93 -0.46 -6.55 -4.52
C HIS A 93 -0.43 -8.03 -4.93
N VAL A 94 -1.34 -8.47 -5.82
CA VAL A 94 -1.33 -9.84 -6.32
C VAL A 94 -0.40 -9.94 -7.51
N ASN A 95 0.69 -10.68 -7.33
CA ASN A 95 1.76 -10.82 -8.31
C ASN A 95 2.23 -12.26 -8.38
N LEU A 96 2.53 -12.76 -9.59
CA LEU A 96 3.20 -14.03 -9.81
C LEU A 96 4.61 -13.76 -10.33
N SER A 97 5.61 -14.37 -9.71
CA SER A 97 7.02 -14.21 -10.07
C SER A 97 7.63 -15.56 -10.45
N SER A 98 8.32 -15.60 -11.56
CA SER A 98 9.14 -16.73 -12.01
C SER A 98 10.56 -16.26 -12.33
N SER A 99 11.44 -17.17 -12.68
CA SER A 99 12.79 -16.82 -13.19
C SER A 99 12.77 -16.14 -14.56
N MET A 100 11.64 -16.21 -15.26
CA MET A 100 11.52 -15.74 -16.66
C MET A 100 10.65 -14.49 -16.79
N ASP A 101 9.65 -14.32 -15.90
CA ASP A 101 8.64 -13.26 -16.04
C ASP A 101 8.04 -12.86 -14.69
N TYR A 102 7.35 -11.69 -14.70
CA TYR A 102 6.66 -11.11 -13.55
C TYR A 102 5.26 -10.65 -13.94
N GLY A 103 4.23 -11.38 -13.48
CA GLY A 103 2.83 -11.08 -13.70
C GLY A 103 2.23 -10.17 -12.64
N ARG A 104 1.48 -9.14 -13.08
CA ARG A 104 0.79 -8.19 -12.20
C ARG A 104 -0.42 -7.58 -12.89
N TYR A 105 -1.41 -7.14 -12.11
CA TYR A 105 -2.57 -6.43 -12.60
C TYR A 105 -2.45 -4.92 -12.30
N TRP A 106 -2.40 -4.08 -13.35
CA TRP A 106 -2.28 -2.63 -13.24
C TRP A 106 -3.37 -1.86 -14.01
N LYS A 107 -4.36 -2.55 -14.58
CA LYS A 107 -5.42 -1.93 -15.39
C LYS A 107 -6.27 -0.91 -14.64
N TRP A 108 -6.28 -0.97 -13.32
CA TRP A 108 -6.99 0.01 -12.49
C TRP A 108 -6.47 1.45 -12.66
N GLN A 109 -5.25 1.63 -13.17
CA GLN A 109 -4.69 2.95 -13.48
C GLN A 109 -5.06 3.47 -14.88
N GLU A 110 -5.37 2.58 -15.83
CA GLU A 110 -5.48 2.92 -17.25
C GLU A 110 -6.70 3.80 -17.59
N SER A 111 -7.76 3.73 -16.78
CA SER A 111 -9.03 4.43 -17.04
C SER A 111 -9.11 5.83 -16.39
N TYR A 112 -8.04 6.29 -15.71
CA TYR A 112 -8.06 7.54 -14.96
C TYR A 112 -6.99 8.52 -15.45
N PRO A 113 -7.24 9.84 -15.35
CA PRO A 113 -6.21 10.83 -15.65
C PRO A 113 -5.05 10.66 -14.68
N TYR A 114 -3.83 10.78 -15.20
CA TYR A 114 -2.64 10.57 -14.37
C TYR A 114 -2.45 11.68 -13.30
N ASN A 115 -2.99 12.88 -13.56
CA ASN A 115 -2.99 14.02 -12.63
C ASN A 115 -1.61 14.37 -12.03
N TYR A 116 -0.56 14.18 -12.82
CA TYR A 116 0.83 14.44 -12.43
C TYR A 116 1.70 14.75 -13.66
N SER A 117 2.63 15.69 -13.51
CA SER A 117 3.59 16.02 -14.55
C SER A 117 4.95 16.36 -13.94
N ASP A 118 5.97 15.55 -14.24
CA ASP A 118 7.35 15.80 -13.80
C ASP A 118 7.88 17.17 -14.24
N SER A 119 7.50 17.62 -15.43
CA SER A 119 7.94 18.90 -15.97
C SER A 119 7.37 20.08 -15.18
N LEU A 120 6.12 19.98 -14.73
CA LEU A 120 5.50 20.99 -13.86
C LEU A 120 6.13 20.95 -12.46
N ILE A 121 6.30 19.77 -11.86
CA ILE A 121 6.94 19.65 -10.54
C ILE A 121 8.34 20.23 -10.51
N ARG A 122 9.15 20.01 -11.55
CA ARG A 122 10.48 20.62 -11.67
C ARG A 122 10.44 22.16 -11.66
N ARG A 123 9.39 22.79 -12.14
CA ARG A 123 9.23 24.26 -12.08
C ARG A 123 8.98 24.74 -10.66
N TYR A 124 8.11 24.05 -9.91
CA TYR A 124 7.86 24.37 -8.49
C TYR A 124 9.09 24.11 -7.62
N LEU A 125 9.81 23.02 -7.86
CA LEU A 125 11.04 22.71 -7.15
C LEU A 125 12.19 23.68 -7.55
N GLY A 126 12.24 24.15 -8.80
CA GLY A 126 13.36 24.95 -9.28
C GLY A 126 14.66 24.16 -9.37
N THR A 127 15.79 24.87 -9.25
CA THR A 127 17.14 24.28 -9.27
C THR A 127 17.83 24.27 -7.90
N ASP A 128 17.24 24.96 -6.92
CA ASP A 128 17.77 25.22 -5.58
C ASP A 128 17.03 24.46 -4.46
N TYR A 129 16.21 23.46 -4.82
CA TYR A 129 15.56 22.60 -3.83
C TYR A 129 16.58 21.79 -3.02
N LYS A 130 16.19 21.46 -1.82
CA LYS A 130 16.98 20.62 -0.91
C LYS A 130 16.52 19.16 -0.96
N ILE A 131 17.39 18.26 -0.53
CA ILE A 131 17.14 16.82 -0.47
C ILE A 131 17.53 16.31 0.92
N ALA A 132 16.60 15.58 1.57
CA ALA A 132 16.87 14.84 2.78
C ALA A 132 16.32 13.41 2.58
N SER A 133 17.22 12.43 2.35
CA SER A 133 16.87 11.09 1.92
C SER A 133 15.97 11.10 0.67
N GLY A 134 14.80 10.44 0.68
CA GLY A 134 13.83 10.43 -0.43
C GLY A 134 12.97 11.69 -0.59
N LEU A 135 13.12 12.69 0.29
CA LEU A 135 12.34 13.92 0.26
C LEU A 135 13.08 15.02 -0.53
N ARG A 136 12.35 15.68 -1.45
CA ARG A 136 12.79 16.94 -2.08
C ARG A 136 11.92 18.06 -1.55
N TYR A 137 12.52 19.17 -1.11
CA TYR A 137 11.75 20.23 -0.46
C TYR A 137 12.31 21.61 -0.72
N ARG A 138 11.44 22.62 -0.66
CA ARG A 138 11.77 24.05 -0.73
C ARG A 138 10.66 24.92 -0.13
N VAL A 139 10.95 26.20 0.04
CA VAL A 139 9.95 27.23 0.29
C VAL A 139 9.51 27.83 -1.04
N LEU A 140 8.20 27.85 -1.33
CA LEU A 140 7.63 28.51 -2.50
C LEU A 140 7.57 30.04 -2.30
N ASP A 141 7.39 30.79 -3.39
CA ASP A 141 7.46 32.27 -3.41
C ASP A 141 6.43 32.95 -2.47
N ASP A 142 5.30 32.27 -2.16
CA ASP A 142 4.25 32.74 -1.25
C ASP A 142 4.45 32.29 0.20
N ASN A 143 5.63 31.84 0.54
CA ASN A 143 6.00 31.33 1.88
C ASN A 143 5.20 30.09 2.30
N ILE A 144 4.93 29.20 1.35
CA ILE A 144 4.40 27.86 1.59
C ILE A 144 5.55 26.84 1.47
N GLY A 145 5.64 25.93 2.43
CA GLY A 145 6.56 24.81 2.35
C GLY A 145 6.05 23.77 1.34
N TYR A 146 6.94 23.24 0.51
CA TYR A 146 6.62 22.16 -0.43
C TYR A 146 7.56 20.99 -0.20
N ILE A 147 6.99 19.80 0.01
CA ILE A 147 7.69 18.53 0.15
C ILE A 147 7.19 17.58 -0.94
N ARG A 148 8.09 17.08 -1.77
CA ARG A 148 7.82 15.98 -2.69
C ARG A 148 8.30 14.68 -2.05
N CYS A 149 7.38 13.76 -1.76
CA CYS A 149 7.65 12.39 -1.31
C CYS A 149 7.23 11.41 -2.42
N ALA A 150 8.18 11.01 -3.25
CA ALA A 150 7.91 10.20 -4.45
C ALA A 150 7.77 8.71 -4.16
N SER A 151 8.28 8.22 -3.03
CA SER A 151 8.24 6.82 -2.62
C SER A 151 8.49 6.71 -1.11
N PHE A 152 7.96 5.65 -0.50
CA PHE A 152 8.31 5.21 0.86
C PHE A 152 9.32 4.03 0.86
N GLU A 153 9.84 3.64 -0.28
CA GLU A 153 10.89 2.59 -0.36
C GLU A 153 12.23 3.08 0.20
N SER A 154 12.52 4.38 0.09
CA SER A 154 13.70 4.99 0.71
C SER A 154 13.47 5.22 2.20
N GLY A 155 14.39 4.75 3.03
CA GLY A 155 14.31 4.99 4.47
C GLY A 155 14.45 6.47 4.81
N ILE A 156 13.38 7.09 5.30
CA ILE A 156 13.36 8.47 5.79
C ILE A 156 13.49 8.44 7.31
N GLY A 157 14.66 8.78 7.82
CA GLY A 157 14.97 8.78 9.25
C GLY A 157 14.43 10.01 9.97
N GLU A 158 14.44 9.95 11.32
CA GLU A 158 13.98 11.07 12.18
C GLU A 158 14.78 12.35 11.90
N GLY A 159 16.11 12.26 11.80
CA GLY A 159 16.97 13.41 11.49
C GLY A 159 16.69 14.06 10.13
N ASN A 160 16.31 13.27 9.11
CA ASN A 160 15.91 13.82 7.82
C ASN A 160 14.62 14.63 7.94
N LEU A 161 13.65 14.16 8.73
CA LEU A 161 12.39 14.88 8.98
C LEU A 161 12.62 16.13 9.82
N ASP A 162 13.52 16.09 10.81
CA ASP A 162 13.90 17.25 11.60
C ASP A 162 14.53 18.35 10.74
N GLU A 163 15.42 17.97 9.82
CA GLU A 163 16.03 18.89 8.86
C GLU A 163 14.97 19.56 7.97
N VAL A 164 14.10 18.76 7.35
CA VAL A 164 13.04 19.25 6.46
C VAL A 164 12.08 20.20 7.19
N LEU A 165 11.52 19.76 8.32
CA LEU A 165 10.52 20.52 9.04
C LEU A 165 11.11 21.77 9.71
N SER A 166 12.36 21.73 10.21
CA SER A 166 13.04 22.90 10.73
C SER A 166 13.29 23.94 9.65
N TYR A 167 13.70 23.53 8.46
CA TYR A 167 13.89 24.43 7.32
C TYR A 167 12.57 25.12 6.89
N LEU A 168 11.46 24.39 6.93
CA LEU A 168 10.14 24.89 6.54
C LEU A 168 9.35 25.56 7.68
N LEU A 169 9.87 25.60 8.90
CA LEU A 169 9.14 25.96 10.12
C LEU A 169 8.45 27.34 10.06
N LEU A 170 9.06 28.30 9.35
CA LEU A 170 8.52 29.66 9.21
C LEU A 170 7.49 29.80 8.07
N CYS A 171 7.27 28.78 7.28
CA CYS A 171 6.22 28.78 6.28
C CYS A 171 4.83 28.86 6.91
N ARG A 172 3.88 29.46 6.21
CA ARG A 172 2.49 29.63 6.69
C ARG A 172 1.67 28.35 6.63
N GLY A 173 2.01 27.45 5.72
CA GLY A 173 1.38 26.16 5.49
C GLY A 173 2.34 25.20 4.77
N LEU A 174 1.93 23.96 4.59
CA LEU A 174 2.75 22.92 3.99
C LEU A 174 1.97 22.15 2.93
N ILE A 175 2.59 21.89 1.78
CA ILE A 175 2.13 20.94 0.78
C ILE A 175 3.02 19.70 0.86
N ILE A 176 2.41 18.53 0.98
CA ILE A 176 3.07 17.22 0.87
C ILE A 176 2.57 16.55 -0.39
N ASP A 177 3.38 16.52 -1.43
CA ASP A 177 3.02 15.92 -2.71
C ASP A 177 3.46 14.46 -2.76
N ILE A 178 2.48 13.55 -2.63
CA ILE A 178 2.66 12.09 -2.73
C ILE A 178 2.12 11.53 -4.05
N ARG A 179 1.70 12.35 -5.01
CA ARG A 179 1.21 11.86 -6.30
C ARG A 179 2.26 10.99 -6.99
N GLY A 180 1.83 9.86 -7.54
CA GLY A 180 2.74 8.87 -8.12
C GLY A 180 3.57 8.07 -7.13
N ASN A 181 3.32 8.19 -5.81
CA ASN A 181 3.96 7.36 -4.80
C ASN A 181 3.26 6.00 -4.71
N GLY A 182 3.91 4.95 -5.19
CA GLY A 182 3.41 3.57 -5.17
C GLY A 182 3.49 2.85 -3.81
N GLY A 183 3.94 3.54 -2.77
CA GLY A 183 4.09 2.96 -1.43
C GLY A 183 5.55 2.65 -1.06
N GLY A 184 5.75 1.55 -0.37
CA GLY A 184 7.02 1.12 0.20
C GLY A 184 6.87 0.70 1.67
N ASP A 185 7.75 1.17 2.54
CA ASP A 185 7.75 0.83 3.96
C ASP A 185 6.68 1.61 4.73
N LEU A 186 5.77 0.86 5.36
CA LEU A 186 4.69 1.40 6.18
C LEU A 186 5.22 2.16 7.41
N THR A 187 6.33 1.70 8.01
CA THR A 187 6.98 2.38 9.16
C THR A 187 7.53 3.75 8.76
N THR A 188 8.02 3.89 7.52
CA THR A 188 8.47 5.17 6.98
C THR A 188 7.30 6.13 6.78
N ALA A 189 6.16 5.63 6.28
CA ALA A 189 4.92 6.41 6.15
C ALA A 189 4.38 6.86 7.53
N GLU A 190 4.35 5.96 8.51
CA GLU A 190 3.95 6.23 9.90
C GLU A 190 4.85 7.29 10.55
N ARG A 191 6.16 7.18 10.40
CA ARG A 191 7.13 8.14 10.94
C ARG A 191 6.90 9.55 10.37
N LEU A 192 6.64 9.67 9.07
CA LEU A 192 6.30 10.95 8.46
C LEU A 192 4.96 11.47 9.02
N ALA A 193 3.92 10.66 9.08
CA ALA A 193 2.60 11.04 9.59
C ALA A 193 2.64 11.49 11.07
N GLY A 194 3.42 10.82 11.90
CA GLY A 194 3.62 11.18 13.32
C GLY A 194 4.14 12.59 13.57
N ARG A 195 4.72 13.25 12.54
CA ARG A 195 5.16 14.66 12.61
C ARG A 195 4.02 15.67 12.58
N PHE A 196 2.81 15.25 12.22
CA PHE A 196 1.63 16.11 12.07
C PHE A 196 0.58 15.88 13.15
N VAL A 197 0.77 14.85 13.98
CA VAL A 197 -0.15 14.47 15.05
C VAL A 197 0.16 15.29 16.32
N GLN A 198 -0.88 15.78 16.98
CA GLN A 198 -0.75 16.58 18.20
C GLN A 198 -0.93 15.72 19.47
N GLU A 199 -1.79 14.72 19.39
CA GLU A 199 -2.09 13.75 20.44
C GLU A 199 -2.27 12.35 19.81
N LYS A 200 -2.22 11.30 20.61
CA LYS A 200 -2.48 9.94 20.14
C LYS A 200 -3.83 9.88 19.41
N THR A 201 -3.80 9.60 18.12
CA THR A 201 -4.96 9.66 17.24
C THR A 201 -5.24 8.29 16.63
N LEU A 202 -6.47 7.80 16.76
CA LEU A 202 -6.94 6.61 16.04
C LEU A 202 -7.05 6.94 14.55
N VAL A 203 -6.36 6.17 13.71
CA VAL A 203 -6.30 6.42 12.26
C VAL A 203 -6.74 5.24 11.41
N GLY A 204 -7.07 4.12 12.03
CA GLY A 204 -7.56 2.96 11.30
C GLY A 204 -7.61 1.69 12.13
N TYR A 205 -7.85 0.60 11.43
CA TYR A 205 -7.89 -0.75 11.99
C TYR A 205 -7.20 -1.73 11.05
N MET A 206 -6.81 -2.88 11.60
CA MET A 206 -6.25 -4.00 10.83
C MET A 206 -6.75 -5.32 11.40
N GLN A 207 -6.90 -6.33 10.54
CA GLN A 207 -7.19 -7.71 10.92
C GLN A 207 -6.13 -8.65 10.34
N HIS A 208 -6.04 -9.84 10.92
CA HIS A 208 -5.21 -10.94 10.43
C HIS A 208 -6.09 -12.16 10.19
N LYS A 209 -5.76 -12.95 9.18
CA LYS A 209 -6.39 -14.26 9.00
C LYS A 209 -6.09 -15.14 10.21
N THR A 210 -7.10 -15.89 10.67
CA THR A 210 -7.04 -16.85 11.81
C THR A 210 -7.38 -18.26 11.39
N GLY A 211 -7.83 -18.47 10.17
CA GLY A 211 -8.18 -19.74 9.57
C GLY A 211 -8.20 -19.65 8.05
N THR A 212 -8.62 -20.73 7.39
CA THR A 212 -8.66 -20.87 5.92
C THR A 212 -9.97 -20.36 5.30
N GLY A 213 -11.03 -20.20 6.08
CA GLY A 213 -12.30 -19.64 5.57
C GLY A 213 -12.17 -18.17 5.18
N HIS A 214 -12.91 -17.72 4.17
CA HIS A 214 -12.80 -16.35 3.63
C HIS A 214 -13.03 -15.26 4.68
N ASN A 215 -13.82 -15.56 5.72
CA ASN A 215 -14.17 -14.64 6.81
C ASN A 215 -13.47 -14.92 8.15
N ASP A 216 -12.51 -15.83 8.17
CA ASP A 216 -11.78 -16.20 9.36
C ASP A 216 -10.73 -15.12 9.71
N PHE A 217 -11.17 -14.06 10.37
CA PHE A 217 -10.33 -12.94 10.78
C PHE A 217 -10.30 -12.78 12.31
N SER A 218 -9.20 -12.20 12.79
CA SER A 218 -9.08 -11.72 14.15
C SER A 218 -10.05 -10.57 14.44
N GLU A 219 -10.20 -10.24 15.72
CA GLU A 219 -10.77 -8.94 16.10
C GLU A 219 -10.01 -7.80 15.40
N MET A 220 -10.72 -6.72 15.08
CA MET A 220 -10.11 -5.50 14.54
C MET A 220 -9.18 -4.89 15.58
N LYS A 221 -7.89 -4.77 15.24
CA LYS A 221 -6.90 -4.08 16.06
C LYS A 221 -6.81 -2.63 15.64
N GLU A 222 -6.87 -1.72 16.60
CA GLU A 222 -6.76 -0.29 16.40
C GLU A 222 -5.34 0.10 15.96
N ILE A 223 -5.25 1.00 15.01
CA ILE A 223 -4.01 1.62 14.55
C ILE A 223 -4.01 3.07 15.03
N TYR A 224 -3.01 3.44 15.82
CA TYR A 224 -2.84 4.79 16.33
C TYR A 224 -1.58 5.43 15.78
N LEU A 225 -1.67 6.69 15.44
CA LEU A 225 -0.50 7.54 15.30
C LEU A 225 -0.16 8.19 16.64
N GLU A 226 1.11 8.07 17.02
CA GLU A 226 1.65 8.73 18.20
C GLU A 226 2.38 10.03 17.77
N PRO A 227 2.27 11.13 18.55
CA PRO A 227 3.03 12.33 18.28
C PRO A 227 4.53 12.07 18.36
N SER A 228 5.27 12.44 17.33
CA SER A 228 6.73 12.39 17.39
C SER A 228 7.26 13.27 18.53
N SER A 229 8.30 12.80 19.23
CA SER A 229 9.02 13.59 20.23
C SER A 229 9.94 14.66 19.62
N ASN A 230 10.16 14.59 18.31
CA ASN A 230 11.03 15.48 17.54
C ASN A 230 10.24 16.66 16.93
N VAL A 231 10.82 17.38 15.98
CA VAL A 231 10.17 18.53 15.32
C VAL A 231 8.83 18.12 14.72
N ARG A 232 7.76 18.79 15.09
CA ARG A 232 6.38 18.56 14.61
C ARG A 232 5.83 19.78 13.89
N TRP A 233 4.89 19.55 13.01
CA TRP A 233 4.19 20.58 12.25
C TRP A 233 2.78 20.78 12.79
N HIS A 234 2.42 22.03 13.12
CA HIS A 234 1.15 22.37 13.79
C HIS A 234 0.21 23.23 12.93
N LYS A 235 0.66 23.64 11.74
CA LYS A 235 -0.12 24.50 10.84
C LYS A 235 -0.88 23.68 9.82
N LYS A 236 -1.67 24.33 8.96
CA LYS A 236 -2.39 23.68 7.86
C LYS A 236 -1.46 22.89 6.93
N VAL A 237 -1.94 21.76 6.46
CA VAL A 237 -1.25 20.88 5.51
C VAL A 237 -2.21 20.51 4.38
N CYS A 238 -1.76 20.57 3.14
CA CYS A 238 -2.41 19.92 2.01
C CYS A 238 -1.59 18.71 1.57
N VAL A 239 -2.21 17.55 1.49
CA VAL A 239 -1.61 16.33 0.92
C VAL A 239 -2.14 16.14 -0.48
N LEU A 240 -1.25 16.10 -1.49
CA LEU A 240 -1.66 15.94 -2.88
C LEU A 240 -1.69 14.48 -3.27
N THR A 241 -2.84 14.04 -3.80
CA THR A 241 -3.13 12.64 -4.15
C THR A 241 -3.47 12.46 -5.62
N ASN A 242 -3.24 11.26 -6.14
CA ASN A 242 -3.73 10.77 -7.43
C ASN A 242 -3.86 9.24 -7.43
N ARG A 243 -4.36 8.67 -8.53
CA ARG A 243 -4.59 7.21 -8.67
C ARG A 243 -3.35 6.33 -8.49
N SER A 244 -2.15 6.89 -8.57
CA SER A 244 -0.91 6.16 -8.33
C SER A 244 -0.45 6.19 -6.87
N VAL A 245 -1.20 6.84 -5.97
CA VAL A 245 -0.97 6.78 -4.52
C VAL A 245 -1.47 5.44 -4.02
N TYR A 246 -0.53 4.49 -3.74
CA TYR A 246 -0.86 3.09 -3.52
C TYR A 246 -0.16 2.52 -2.28
N SER A 247 -0.71 1.45 -1.67
CA SER A 247 -0.07 0.70 -0.58
C SER A 247 0.26 1.61 0.63
N ALA A 248 1.51 1.66 1.11
CA ALA A 248 1.91 2.52 2.22
C ALA A 248 1.62 4.01 1.98
N ALA A 249 1.59 4.47 0.72
CA ALA A 249 1.21 5.85 0.41
C ALA A 249 -0.30 6.07 0.53
N ASN A 250 -1.12 5.07 0.20
CA ASN A 250 -2.54 5.10 0.49
C ASN A 250 -2.81 5.10 2.01
N ALA A 251 -2.12 4.25 2.77
CA ALA A 251 -2.20 4.25 4.23
C ALA A 251 -1.82 5.62 4.82
N PHE A 252 -0.75 6.25 4.33
CA PHE A 252 -0.37 7.61 4.71
C PHE A 252 -1.48 8.62 4.42
N ALA A 253 -2.11 8.57 3.23
CA ALA A 253 -3.22 9.46 2.89
C ALA A 253 -4.42 9.25 3.82
N VAL A 254 -4.81 8.00 4.09
CA VAL A 254 -5.88 7.63 5.04
C VAL A 254 -5.60 8.17 6.44
N TRP A 255 -4.38 8.01 6.95
CA TRP A 255 -3.99 8.49 8.27
C TRP A 255 -3.97 10.01 8.36
N MET A 256 -3.42 10.68 7.35
CA MET A 256 -3.38 12.15 7.29
C MET A 256 -4.79 12.75 7.20
N HIS A 257 -5.73 12.07 6.53
CA HIS A 257 -7.12 12.49 6.42
C HIS A 257 -7.85 12.51 7.79
N CYS A 258 -7.37 11.76 8.78
CA CYS A 258 -7.91 11.79 10.14
C CYS A 258 -7.51 13.05 10.93
N LEU A 259 -6.58 13.86 10.42
CA LEU A 259 -6.02 14.99 11.17
C LEU A 259 -6.75 16.30 10.84
N PRO A 260 -7.19 17.09 11.84
CA PRO A 260 -8.07 18.25 11.61
C PRO A 260 -7.41 19.41 10.86
N ASN A 261 -6.08 19.44 10.80
CA ASN A 261 -5.31 20.48 10.08
C ASN A 261 -4.85 20.02 8.69
N VAL A 262 -5.31 18.87 8.23
CA VAL A 262 -4.93 18.28 6.93
C VAL A 262 -6.11 18.32 5.96
N THR A 263 -5.83 18.61 4.70
CA THR A 263 -6.78 18.55 3.58
C THR A 263 -6.16 17.73 2.45
N LEU A 264 -6.84 16.69 1.98
CA LEU A 264 -6.44 15.95 0.79
C LEU A 264 -6.91 16.70 -0.46
N VAL A 265 -6.01 16.92 -1.42
CA VAL A 265 -6.30 17.67 -2.66
C VAL A 265 -5.82 16.87 -3.87
N GLY A 266 -6.63 16.82 -4.91
CA GLY A 266 -6.30 16.18 -6.18
C GLY A 266 -7.29 15.11 -6.59
N ASP A 267 -6.83 13.88 -6.79
CA ASP A 267 -7.68 12.78 -7.23
C ASP A 267 -7.74 11.67 -6.20
N HIS A 268 -8.72 10.79 -6.36
CA HIS A 268 -8.89 9.55 -5.62
C HIS A 268 -7.58 8.76 -5.59
N THR A 269 -7.24 8.12 -4.48
CA THR A 269 -6.03 7.30 -4.36
C THR A 269 -6.19 5.95 -5.07
N GLY A 270 -5.11 5.22 -5.23
CA GLY A 270 -5.10 3.90 -5.89
C GLY A 270 -5.45 2.74 -4.97
N GLY A 271 -5.45 2.95 -3.65
CA GLY A 271 -5.79 1.90 -2.71
C GLY A 271 -4.64 0.97 -2.33
N GLY A 272 -4.90 -0.35 -2.31
CA GLY A 272 -3.92 -1.34 -1.89
C GLY A 272 -3.76 -1.41 -0.36
N SER A 273 -4.86 -1.63 0.35
CA SER A 273 -4.91 -1.63 1.82
C SER A 273 -4.68 -3.00 2.46
N GLY A 274 -4.24 -4.00 1.70
CA GLY A 274 -3.86 -5.31 2.21
C GLY A 274 -2.36 -5.43 2.44
N LEU A 275 -1.92 -5.74 3.68
CA LEU A 275 -0.50 -6.09 3.87
C LEU A 275 -0.20 -7.39 3.12
N PRO A 276 0.79 -7.37 2.21
CA PRO A 276 1.06 -8.53 1.38
C PRO A 276 1.87 -9.61 2.10
N MET A 277 1.57 -10.86 1.76
CA MET A 277 2.38 -12.04 2.05
C MET A 277 2.82 -12.70 0.74
N SER A 278 3.76 -13.62 0.83
CA SER A 278 4.20 -14.42 -0.31
C SER A 278 4.19 -15.89 0.05
N ASN A 279 3.90 -16.73 -0.95
CA ASN A 279 3.99 -18.18 -0.86
C ASN A 279 4.65 -18.73 -2.14
N SER A 280 5.09 -19.98 -2.11
CA SER A 280 5.73 -20.63 -3.25
C SER A 280 4.85 -21.73 -3.82
N LEU A 281 4.86 -21.87 -5.16
CA LEU A 281 4.24 -22.97 -5.89
C LEU A 281 5.20 -24.17 -5.96
N PRO A 282 4.71 -25.38 -6.26
CA PRO A 282 5.56 -26.57 -6.42
C PRO A 282 6.71 -26.40 -7.42
N ASN A 283 6.50 -25.67 -8.52
CA ASN A 283 7.53 -25.38 -9.53
C ASN A 283 8.54 -24.29 -9.12
N GLY A 284 8.48 -23.80 -7.88
CA GLY A 284 9.37 -22.77 -7.36
C GLY A 284 8.97 -21.32 -7.74
N TRP A 285 7.87 -21.09 -8.43
CA TRP A 285 7.35 -19.75 -8.64
C TRP A 285 6.83 -19.18 -7.33
N SER A 286 6.84 -17.86 -7.21
CA SER A 286 6.35 -17.16 -6.00
C SER A 286 5.09 -16.36 -6.33
N VAL A 287 4.05 -16.54 -5.52
CA VAL A 287 2.87 -15.68 -5.54
C VAL A 287 2.91 -14.74 -4.33
N ARG A 288 2.67 -13.44 -4.57
CA ARG A 288 2.45 -12.41 -3.56
C ARG A 288 0.98 -12.00 -3.60
N PHE A 289 0.38 -11.76 -2.44
CA PHE A 289 -1.05 -11.42 -2.32
C PHE A 289 -1.35 -10.65 -1.03
N SER A 290 -2.46 -9.92 -0.99
CA SER A 290 -2.97 -9.23 0.19
C SER A 290 -3.50 -10.22 1.22
N ALA A 291 -2.95 -10.21 2.45
CA ALA A 291 -3.29 -11.16 3.52
C ALA A 291 -3.90 -10.51 4.77
N CYS A 292 -3.59 -9.23 5.07
CA CYS A 292 -4.08 -8.54 6.25
C CYS A 292 -4.82 -7.26 5.82
N PRO A 293 -6.16 -7.22 5.85
CA PRO A 293 -6.90 -6.04 5.43
C PRO A 293 -6.76 -4.90 6.44
N MET A 294 -6.55 -3.69 5.93
CA MET A 294 -6.53 -2.45 6.69
C MET A 294 -7.77 -1.61 6.35
N TYR A 295 -8.24 -0.88 7.35
CA TYR A 295 -9.46 -0.07 7.29
C TYR A 295 -9.15 1.35 7.77
N ASP A 296 -9.98 2.31 7.37
CA ASP A 296 -9.94 3.66 7.94
C ASP A 296 -10.45 3.71 9.40
N ALA A 297 -10.45 4.90 10.00
CA ALA A 297 -10.93 5.12 11.36
C ALA A 297 -12.44 4.86 11.53
N ASN A 298 -13.21 4.79 10.43
CA ASN A 298 -14.64 4.49 10.41
C ASN A 298 -14.90 3.00 10.10
N LYS A 299 -13.86 2.17 10.06
CA LYS A 299 -13.91 0.74 9.71
C LYS A 299 -14.37 0.49 8.27
N GLN A 300 -14.10 1.44 7.35
CA GLN A 300 -14.39 1.28 5.93
C GLN A 300 -13.16 0.70 5.22
N GLN A 301 -13.43 -0.16 4.23
CA GLN A 301 -12.38 -0.69 3.37
C GLN A 301 -11.78 0.43 2.51
N THR A 302 -10.46 0.43 2.39
CA THR A 302 -9.70 1.39 1.56
C THR A 302 -8.89 0.70 0.45
N GLU A 303 -9.25 -0.55 0.13
CA GLU A 303 -8.57 -1.35 -0.90
C GLU A 303 -8.64 -0.69 -2.29
N PHE A 304 -9.74 -0.07 -2.63
CA PHE A 304 -9.89 0.68 -3.88
C PHE A 304 -9.57 2.18 -3.75
N GLY A 305 -9.01 2.61 -2.60
CA GLY A 305 -8.61 3.98 -2.36
C GLY A 305 -9.61 4.81 -1.58
N ILE A 306 -9.29 6.10 -1.44
CA ILE A 306 -10.13 7.10 -0.78
C ILE A 306 -10.24 8.35 -1.66
N ASP A 307 -11.36 9.06 -1.54
CA ASP A 307 -11.56 10.35 -2.19
C ASP A 307 -10.79 11.47 -1.48
N PRO A 308 -10.30 12.48 -2.22
CA PRO A 308 -9.78 13.69 -1.62
C PRO A 308 -10.91 14.57 -1.08
N ASP A 309 -10.60 15.45 -0.12
CA ASP A 309 -11.53 16.50 0.36
C ASP A 309 -11.85 17.51 -0.74
N MET A 310 -10.86 17.77 -1.61
CA MET A 310 -11.01 18.65 -2.76
C MET A 310 -10.54 17.94 -4.03
N LYS A 311 -11.49 17.53 -4.87
CA LYS A 311 -11.19 16.97 -6.20
C LYS A 311 -10.72 18.08 -7.12
N VAL A 312 -9.53 17.90 -7.68
CA VAL A 312 -8.93 18.78 -8.69
C VAL A 312 -8.21 17.92 -9.71
N ASP A 313 -8.51 18.12 -10.99
CA ASP A 313 -7.80 17.46 -12.08
C ASP A 313 -6.76 18.43 -12.70
N LEU A 314 -5.65 17.86 -13.16
CA LEU A 314 -4.64 18.62 -13.89
C LEU A 314 -5.17 18.91 -15.30
N THR A 315 -5.33 20.18 -15.64
CA THR A 315 -5.72 20.54 -17.00
C THR A 315 -4.53 20.42 -17.96
N ASN A 316 -4.68 19.55 -18.96
CA ASN A 316 -3.65 19.34 -20.01
C ASN A 316 -3.64 20.44 -21.06
N ASP A 317 -4.11 21.65 -20.74
CA ASP A 317 -4.19 22.72 -21.71
C ASP A 317 -2.83 23.40 -21.93
N ILE A 318 -1.93 22.64 -22.56
CA ILE A 318 -0.59 23.09 -23.00
C ILE A 318 -0.73 24.25 -24.01
N THR A 319 -1.91 24.44 -24.64
CA THR A 319 -2.14 25.40 -25.70
C THR A 319 -2.21 26.85 -25.22
N ILE A 320 -2.44 27.10 -23.93
CA ILE A 320 -2.59 28.46 -23.37
C ILE A 320 -1.33 28.95 -22.65
N GLY A 321 -0.22 28.21 -22.70
CA GLY A 321 1.01 28.59 -22.00
C GLY A 321 0.88 28.58 -20.45
N SER A 322 -0.15 27.98 -19.93
CA SER A 322 -0.34 27.76 -18.49
C SER A 322 0.61 26.66 -18.02
N TYR A 323 1.74 27.08 -17.54
CA TYR A 323 2.76 26.18 -16.96
C TYR A 323 2.52 25.95 -15.46
N ARG A 324 1.25 25.89 -15.05
CA ARG A 324 0.82 25.76 -13.65
C ARG A 324 0.25 24.37 -13.41
N ASP A 325 0.48 23.87 -12.24
CA ASP A 325 -0.13 22.63 -11.75
C ASP A 325 -1.38 23.00 -10.95
N ASP A 326 -2.57 22.74 -11.51
CA ASP A 326 -3.85 23.15 -10.91
C ASP A 326 -4.04 22.58 -9.50
N ILE A 327 -3.50 21.38 -9.24
CA ILE A 327 -3.61 20.72 -7.94
C ILE A 327 -2.72 21.44 -6.90
N ILE A 328 -1.50 21.81 -7.27
CA ILE A 328 -0.61 22.60 -6.40
C ILE A 328 -1.22 23.99 -6.17
N GLU A 329 -1.75 24.65 -7.19
CA GLU A 329 -2.34 25.99 -7.04
C GLU A 329 -3.59 25.96 -6.14
N ALA A 330 -4.46 24.96 -6.28
CA ALA A 330 -5.59 24.79 -5.38
C ALA A 330 -5.16 24.60 -3.92
N ALA A 331 -4.12 23.79 -3.68
CA ALA A 331 -3.55 23.62 -2.35
C ALA A 331 -2.96 24.94 -1.81
N ARG A 332 -2.27 25.74 -2.64
CA ARG A 332 -1.73 27.05 -2.24
C ARG A 332 -2.85 27.99 -1.81
N GLU A 333 -3.95 28.04 -2.58
CA GLU A 333 -5.11 28.88 -2.23
C GLU A 333 -5.75 28.49 -0.88
N LEU A 334 -5.83 27.18 -0.56
CA LEU A 334 -6.34 26.72 0.73
C LEU A 334 -5.45 27.13 1.90
N LEU A 335 -4.13 27.13 1.69
CA LEU A 335 -3.14 27.45 2.74
C LEU A 335 -2.97 28.95 2.98
N VAL A 336 -3.41 29.81 2.07
CA VAL A 336 -3.33 31.27 2.18
C VAL A 336 -4.56 31.86 2.88
N LYS A 337 -5.70 31.19 2.77
CA LYS A 337 -6.97 31.56 3.48
C LYS A 337 -6.89 31.19 4.97
#